data_36833b6677e1ec6b82ee497380002a38
#
_entry.id   36833b6677e1ec6b82ee497380002a38
#
_cell.length_a   1.000
_cell.length_b   1.000
_cell.length_c   1.000
_cell.angle_alpha   90.00
_cell.angle_beta   90.00
_cell.angle_gamma   90.00
#
_symmetry.space_group_name_H-M   'P 1'
#
loop_
_entity.id
_entity.type
_entity.pdbx_description
1 polymer ?
#
loop_
_entity_poly.entity_id
_entity_poly.type
_entity_poly.pdbx_seq_one_letter_code
_entity_poly.pdbx_strand_id
1 'polypeptide(L)'
;MKITEAKVRAAVKRCMKHLMKKQYELNLPKSAVDDALRHLRVYKRKDGTSNAGMCCININTTCWQFGNKSWSEYKAFINDPVIGRINVIDDEDILLCLVAHEVSHYVQYTFRNWFPEYLKKTYRKPHGPTFQKLYRYLRRDMVNPMIESKKMENAA
;
A
#
# COMPACT_ATOMS: atom_id res chain seq x y z
N MET A 1 9.70 6.35 16.51
CA MET A 1 10.58 5.19 16.11
C MET A 1 11.08 5.44 14.69
N LYS A 2 12.33 5.07 14.36
CA LYS A 2 12.92 5.36 13.03
C LYS A 2 12.44 4.33 12.00
N ILE A 3 11.88 4.79 10.88
CA ILE A 3 11.60 3.96 9.72
C ILE A 3 12.90 3.63 8.99
N THR A 4 13.19 2.33 8.84
CA THR A 4 14.39 1.82 8.17
C THR A 4 14.03 1.21 6.81
N GLU A 5 15.01 1.10 5.92
CA GLU A 5 14.82 0.41 4.64
C GLU A 5 14.34 -1.04 4.82
N ALA A 6 14.86 -1.75 5.82
CA ALA A 6 14.44 -3.12 6.12
C ALA A 6 12.94 -3.20 6.44
N LYS A 7 12.39 -2.24 7.21
CA LYS A 7 10.95 -2.16 7.52
C LYS A 7 10.13 -1.88 6.26
N VAL A 8 10.60 -0.97 5.40
CA VAL A 8 9.94 -0.68 4.11
C VAL A 8 9.90 -1.93 3.23
N ARG A 9 11.04 -2.61 3.07
CA ARG A 9 11.13 -3.87 2.28
C ARG A 9 10.21 -4.95 2.83
N ALA A 10 10.14 -5.10 4.15
CA ALA A 10 9.22 -6.05 4.79
C ALA A 10 7.75 -5.71 4.53
N ALA A 11 7.37 -4.43 4.60
CA ALA A 11 6.02 -3.98 4.30
C ALA A 11 5.64 -4.21 2.83
N VAL A 12 6.52 -3.88 1.87
CA VAL A 12 6.30 -4.16 0.43
C VAL A 12 6.13 -5.66 0.19
N LYS A 13 7.02 -6.48 0.74
CA LYS A 13 6.93 -7.95 0.63
C LYS A 13 5.60 -8.48 1.17
N ARG A 14 5.13 -7.96 2.30
CA ARG A 14 3.86 -8.33 2.92
C ARG A 14 2.68 -7.97 2.03
N CYS A 15 2.62 -6.73 1.54
CA CYS A 15 1.56 -6.28 0.63
C CYS A 15 1.51 -7.12 -0.65
N MET A 16 2.65 -7.35 -1.30
CA MET A 16 2.73 -8.16 -2.51
C MET A 16 2.26 -9.60 -2.28
N LYS A 17 2.75 -10.26 -1.23
CA LYS A 17 2.30 -11.63 -0.87
C LYS A 17 0.80 -11.67 -0.59
N HIS A 18 0.25 -10.62 0.01
CA HIS A 18 -1.19 -10.54 0.28
C HIS A 18 -1.99 -10.50 -1.02
N LEU A 19 -1.61 -9.64 -1.98
CA LEU A 19 -2.28 -9.54 -3.29
C LEU A 19 -2.13 -10.80 -4.16
N MET A 20 -1.11 -11.64 -3.92
CA MET A 20 -0.93 -12.91 -4.63
C MET A 20 -1.86 -14.02 -4.14
N LYS A 21 -2.67 -13.82 -3.11
CA LYS A 21 -3.62 -14.83 -2.65
C LYS A 21 -4.66 -15.12 -3.72
N LYS A 22 -4.98 -16.41 -3.91
CA LYS A 22 -5.91 -16.90 -4.94
C LYS A 22 -7.29 -16.22 -4.89
N GLN A 23 -7.77 -15.88 -3.70
CA GLN A 23 -9.07 -15.24 -3.48
C GLN A 23 -9.26 -13.89 -4.20
N TYR A 24 -8.17 -13.24 -4.63
CA TYR A 24 -8.25 -11.97 -5.36
C TYR A 24 -8.24 -12.13 -6.88
N GLU A 25 -7.95 -13.32 -7.39
CA GLU A 25 -7.96 -13.66 -8.82
C GLU A 25 -7.08 -12.75 -9.70
N LEU A 26 -6.03 -12.16 -9.10
CA LEU A 26 -5.14 -11.25 -9.82
C LEU A 26 -4.13 -11.98 -10.71
N ASN A 27 -3.93 -13.29 -10.48
CA ASN A 27 -3.02 -14.15 -11.23
C ASN A 27 -1.59 -13.60 -11.38
N LEU A 28 -1.09 -12.88 -10.36
CA LEU A 28 0.23 -12.28 -10.38
C LEU A 28 1.32 -13.36 -10.55
N PRO A 29 2.39 -13.09 -11.32
CA PRO A 29 3.46 -14.06 -11.54
C PRO A 29 4.19 -14.37 -10.23
N LYS A 30 4.79 -15.57 -10.12
CA LYS A 30 5.56 -15.99 -8.93
C LYS A 30 6.70 -15.02 -8.58
N SER A 31 7.29 -14.35 -9.59
CA SER A 31 8.35 -13.35 -9.42
C SER A 31 7.86 -11.99 -8.90
N ALA A 32 6.55 -11.75 -8.80
CA ALA A 32 6.00 -10.42 -8.51
C ALA A 32 6.57 -9.78 -7.23
N VAL A 33 6.85 -10.58 -6.19
CA VAL A 33 7.48 -10.09 -4.94
C VAL A 33 8.90 -9.61 -5.20
N ASP A 34 9.70 -10.42 -5.91
CA ASP A 34 11.11 -10.11 -6.18
C ASP A 34 11.22 -8.94 -7.13
N ASP A 35 10.33 -8.84 -8.11
CA ASP A 35 10.23 -7.71 -9.03
C ASP A 35 9.90 -6.42 -8.28
N ALA A 36 8.94 -6.44 -7.36
CA ALA A 36 8.61 -5.27 -6.53
C ALA A 36 9.79 -4.83 -5.66
N LEU A 37 10.51 -5.78 -5.05
CA LEU A 37 11.68 -5.50 -4.22
C LEU A 37 12.88 -4.99 -5.04
N ARG A 38 13.00 -5.40 -6.32
CA ARG A 38 14.02 -4.89 -7.25
C ARG A 38 13.73 -3.46 -7.68
N HIS A 39 12.48 -3.12 -7.88
CA HIS A 39 12.02 -1.80 -8.31
C HIS A 39 11.82 -0.81 -7.14
N LEU A 40 12.00 -1.28 -5.88
CA LEU A 40 11.85 -0.46 -4.70
C LEU A 40 13.06 0.46 -4.50
N ARG A 41 12.79 1.74 -4.31
CA ARG A 41 13.75 2.76 -3.86
C ARG A 41 13.27 3.37 -2.55
N VAL A 42 14.13 3.37 -1.54
CA VAL A 42 13.87 3.99 -0.23
C VAL A 42 14.77 5.21 -0.10
N TYR A 43 14.20 6.36 0.21
CA TYR A 43 14.95 7.60 0.29
C TYR A 43 14.44 8.49 1.42
N LYS A 44 15.19 9.56 1.70
CA LYS A 44 14.85 10.61 2.66
C LYS A 44 14.92 11.94 1.96
N ARG A 45 13.79 12.64 1.87
CA ARG A 45 13.73 13.97 1.29
C ARG A 45 12.68 14.79 2.04
N LYS A 46 13.09 15.91 2.62
CA LYS A 46 12.24 16.74 3.48
C LYS A 46 10.90 17.11 2.83
N ASP A 47 10.92 17.48 1.57
CA ASP A 47 9.75 17.94 0.83
C ASP A 47 9.26 16.92 -0.23
N GLY A 48 9.67 15.65 -0.10
CA GLY A 48 9.34 14.61 -1.05
C GLY A 48 8.10 13.81 -0.63
N THR A 49 7.31 13.41 -1.61
CA THR A 49 6.21 12.45 -1.46
C THR A 49 6.65 11.07 -1.93
N SER A 50 6.04 10.02 -1.38
CA SER A 50 6.13 8.69 -1.96
C SER A 50 5.33 8.62 -3.26
N ASN A 51 5.72 7.75 -4.16
CA ASN A 51 4.99 7.50 -5.40
C ASN A 51 5.33 6.13 -5.98
N ALA A 52 4.44 5.59 -6.78
CA ALA A 52 4.70 4.39 -7.53
C ALA A 52 4.06 4.45 -8.92
N GLY A 53 4.63 3.67 -9.85
CA GLY A 53 4.18 3.57 -11.23
C GLY A 53 4.64 2.27 -11.87
N MET A 54 4.71 2.25 -13.17
CA MET A 54 5.22 1.09 -13.90
C MET A 54 6.71 0.89 -13.57
N CYS A 55 7.04 -0.30 -13.05
CA CYS A 55 8.41 -0.69 -12.69
C CYS A 55 9.12 0.26 -11.69
N CYS A 56 8.37 0.93 -10.82
CA CYS A 56 8.97 1.70 -9.72
C CYS A 56 8.07 1.77 -8.49
N ILE A 57 8.69 1.71 -7.31
CA ILE A 57 8.08 2.01 -6.00
C ILE A 57 9.08 2.91 -5.27
N ASN A 58 8.70 4.14 -5.00
CA ASN A 58 9.55 5.11 -4.32
C ASN A 58 8.95 5.46 -2.96
N ILE A 59 9.58 5.07 -1.87
CA ILE A 59 9.11 5.32 -0.51
C ILE A 59 10.01 6.35 0.18
N ASN A 60 9.43 7.49 0.52
CA ASN A 60 10.08 8.53 1.32
C ASN A 60 9.82 8.28 2.81
N THR A 61 10.87 7.99 3.58
CA THR A 61 10.77 7.68 5.01
C THR A 61 10.77 8.92 5.92
N THR A 62 10.71 10.12 5.33
CA THR A 62 10.62 11.39 6.05
C THR A 62 9.46 12.26 5.53
N CYS A 63 8.45 11.66 4.90
CA CYS A 63 7.29 12.41 4.45
C CYS A 63 6.47 12.97 5.64
N TRP A 64 5.69 14.00 5.39
CA TRP A 64 4.90 14.72 6.40
C TRP A 64 3.85 13.87 7.15
N GLN A 65 3.53 12.71 6.63
CA GLN A 65 2.54 11.80 7.23
C GLN A 65 3.06 11.13 8.50
N PHE A 66 4.38 10.90 8.63
CA PHE A 66 4.95 10.31 9.84
C PHE A 66 4.81 11.24 11.04
N GLY A 67 4.53 10.67 12.21
CA GLY A 67 4.22 11.38 13.45
C GLY A 67 2.75 11.74 13.63
N ASN A 68 1.89 11.55 12.63
CA ASN A 68 0.45 11.77 12.76
C ASN A 68 -0.24 10.64 13.55
N LYS A 69 -1.37 10.97 14.17
CA LYS A 69 -2.24 10.00 14.87
C LYS A 69 -3.28 9.34 13.95
N SER A 70 -3.32 9.73 12.69
CA SER A 70 -4.20 9.15 11.70
C SER A 70 -3.56 9.15 10.32
N TRP A 71 -3.85 8.12 9.56
CA TRP A 71 -3.66 8.09 8.12
C TRP A 71 -4.90 8.66 7.45
N SER A 72 -4.73 9.62 6.57
CA SER A 72 -5.80 10.16 5.74
C SER A 72 -5.47 9.94 4.28
N GLU A 73 -6.39 9.32 3.59
CA GLU A 73 -6.27 9.06 2.17
C GLU A 73 -6.68 10.28 1.34
N TYR A 74 -6.58 10.15 0.03
CA TYR A 74 -6.97 11.18 -0.91
C TYR A 74 -8.34 11.77 -0.56
N LYS A 75 -8.52 13.08 -0.75
CA LYS A 75 -9.74 13.81 -0.37
C LYS A 75 -11.03 13.15 -0.89
N ALA A 76 -10.97 12.53 -2.08
CA ALA A 76 -12.10 11.79 -2.66
C ALA A 76 -12.52 10.54 -1.88
N PHE A 77 -11.66 9.97 -1.03
CA PHE A 77 -11.91 8.73 -0.28
C PHE A 77 -11.98 8.93 1.22
N ILE A 78 -11.87 10.16 1.73
CA ILE A 78 -11.75 10.44 3.16
C ILE A 78 -12.88 9.82 4.01
N ASN A 79 -14.08 9.73 3.43
CA ASN A 79 -15.27 9.17 4.08
C ASN A 79 -15.51 7.69 3.71
N ASP A 80 -14.61 7.06 2.94
CA ASP A 80 -14.76 5.65 2.61
C ASP A 80 -14.46 4.79 3.84
N PRO A 81 -15.36 3.86 4.23
CA PRO A 81 -15.22 3.10 5.48
C PRO A 81 -14.05 2.12 5.47
N VAL A 82 -13.50 1.79 4.31
CA VAL A 82 -12.40 0.82 4.18
C VAL A 82 -11.07 1.51 3.88
N ILE A 83 -11.04 2.35 2.84
CA ILE A 83 -9.80 2.98 2.34
C ILE A 83 -9.67 4.44 2.75
N GLY A 84 -10.62 4.98 3.47
CA GLY A 84 -10.57 6.34 3.96
C GLY A 84 -9.66 6.51 5.18
N ARG A 85 -10.05 7.44 6.05
CA ARG A 85 -9.30 7.77 7.26
C ARG A 85 -9.26 6.59 8.24
N ILE A 86 -8.10 6.34 8.85
CA ILE A 86 -7.91 5.40 9.94
C ILE A 86 -7.02 6.00 11.02
N ASN A 87 -7.38 5.81 12.30
CA ASN A 87 -6.52 6.15 13.41
C ASN A 87 -5.40 5.11 13.54
N VAL A 88 -4.18 5.60 13.70
CA VAL A 88 -2.95 4.80 13.79
C VAL A 88 -2.33 4.93 15.18
N ILE A 89 -1.51 3.96 15.55
CA ILE A 89 -0.81 3.94 16.84
C ILE A 89 0.55 4.60 16.71
N ASP A 90 1.29 4.25 15.65
CA ASP A 90 2.65 4.70 15.44
C ASP A 90 3.03 4.82 13.95
N ASP A 91 4.28 5.17 13.71
CA ASP A 91 4.84 5.34 12.37
C ASP A 91 4.90 4.05 11.54
N GLU A 92 4.89 2.87 12.16
CA GLU A 92 4.84 1.60 11.41
C GLU A 92 3.46 1.39 10.78
N ASP A 93 2.40 1.80 11.46
CA ASP A 93 1.05 1.77 10.92
C ASP A 93 0.92 2.73 9.74
N ILE A 94 1.50 3.94 9.86
CA ILE A 94 1.57 4.91 8.76
C ILE A 94 2.35 4.32 7.58
N LEU A 95 3.51 3.72 7.85
CA LEU A 95 4.31 3.06 6.82
C LEU A 95 3.50 1.98 6.10
N LEU A 96 2.75 1.17 6.83
CA LEU A 96 1.97 0.10 6.24
C LEU A 96 0.84 0.65 5.34
N CYS A 97 0.14 1.70 5.76
CA CYS A 97 -0.85 2.40 4.93
C CYS A 97 -0.22 3.00 3.67
N LEU A 98 0.91 3.70 3.82
CA LEU A 98 1.65 4.31 2.72
C LEU A 98 2.13 3.27 1.71
N VAL A 99 2.75 2.20 2.19
CA VAL A 99 3.24 1.12 1.33
C VAL A 99 2.07 0.41 0.64
N ALA A 100 0.96 0.19 1.31
CA ALA A 100 -0.23 -0.41 0.69
C ALA A 100 -0.78 0.47 -0.45
N HIS A 101 -0.78 1.80 -0.28
CA HIS A 101 -1.15 2.74 -1.33
C HIS A 101 -0.21 2.63 -2.54
N GLU A 102 1.09 2.74 -2.33
CA GLU A 102 2.08 2.74 -3.42
C GLU A 102 2.19 1.37 -4.11
N VAL A 103 2.09 0.27 -3.36
CA VAL A 103 2.04 -1.09 -3.95
C VAL A 103 0.80 -1.25 -4.82
N SER A 104 -0.34 -0.67 -4.45
CA SER A 104 -1.54 -0.71 -5.28
C SER A 104 -1.32 -0.03 -6.64
N HIS A 105 -0.64 1.13 -6.68
CA HIS A 105 -0.24 1.77 -7.92
C HIS A 105 0.76 0.93 -8.72
N TYR A 106 1.79 0.41 -8.06
CA TYR A 106 2.78 -0.44 -8.71
C TYR A 106 2.14 -1.65 -9.39
N VAL A 107 1.29 -2.38 -8.67
CA VAL A 107 0.60 -3.56 -9.19
C VAL A 107 -0.36 -3.17 -10.32
N GLN A 108 -1.11 -2.09 -10.16
CA GLN A 108 -2.02 -1.54 -11.17
C GLN A 108 -1.33 -1.31 -12.52
N TYR A 109 -0.14 -0.73 -12.52
CA TYR A 109 0.55 -0.37 -13.75
C TYR A 109 1.48 -1.47 -14.28
N THR A 110 2.18 -2.18 -13.39
CA THR A 110 3.18 -3.18 -13.79
C THR A 110 2.53 -4.49 -14.21
N PHE A 111 1.50 -4.94 -13.49
CA PHE A 111 0.90 -6.25 -13.71
C PHE A 111 -0.48 -6.22 -14.40
N ARG A 112 -0.83 -5.11 -15.05
CA ARG A 112 -2.13 -4.94 -15.71
C ARG A 112 -2.54 -6.06 -16.67
N ASN A 113 -1.57 -6.68 -17.35
CA ASN A 113 -1.83 -7.76 -18.31
C ASN A 113 -2.27 -9.07 -17.65
N TRP A 114 -2.02 -9.21 -16.34
CA TRP A 114 -2.38 -10.38 -15.54
C TRP A 114 -3.76 -10.27 -14.93
N PHE A 115 -4.38 -9.09 -15.01
CA PHE A 115 -5.69 -8.85 -14.41
C PHE A 115 -6.82 -9.46 -15.20
N PRO A 116 -7.93 -9.85 -14.52
CA PRO A 116 -9.18 -10.12 -15.21
C PRO A 116 -9.67 -8.89 -15.98
N GLU A 117 -10.42 -9.10 -17.07
CA GLU A 117 -10.80 -8.06 -18.02
C GLU A 117 -11.48 -6.84 -17.40
N TYR A 118 -12.30 -7.06 -16.36
CA TYR A 118 -13.01 -5.95 -15.70
C TYR A 118 -12.06 -4.95 -15.00
N LEU A 119 -10.86 -5.40 -14.58
CA LEU A 119 -9.84 -4.52 -14.00
C LEU A 119 -8.97 -3.84 -15.07
N LYS A 120 -8.81 -4.46 -16.22
CA LYS A 120 -8.01 -3.89 -17.31
C LYS A 120 -8.61 -2.59 -17.87
N LYS A 121 -9.91 -2.42 -17.80
CA LYS A 121 -10.61 -1.24 -18.38
C LYS A 121 -10.24 0.09 -17.73
N THR A 122 -9.86 0.09 -16.46
CA THR A 122 -9.67 1.32 -15.68
C THR A 122 -8.27 1.50 -15.09
N TYR A 123 -7.29 0.65 -15.47
CA TYR A 123 -5.94 0.71 -14.91
C TYR A 123 -5.21 2.03 -15.15
N ARG A 124 -5.57 2.79 -16.20
CA ARG A 124 -4.94 4.08 -16.53
C ARG A 124 -5.34 5.22 -15.59
N LYS A 125 -6.41 5.07 -14.81
CA LYS A 125 -6.87 6.09 -13.86
C LYS A 125 -6.13 5.89 -12.53
N PRO A 126 -5.26 6.81 -12.07
CA PRO A 126 -4.41 6.60 -10.90
C PRO A 126 -5.17 6.15 -9.66
N HIS A 127 -6.27 6.80 -9.32
CA HIS A 127 -7.13 6.43 -8.18
C HIS A 127 -8.51 5.92 -8.63
N GLY A 128 -8.56 5.35 -9.84
CA GLY A 128 -9.79 4.79 -10.43
C GLY A 128 -10.16 3.43 -9.83
N PRO A 129 -11.19 2.76 -10.40
CA PRO A 129 -11.72 1.50 -9.84
C PRO A 129 -10.69 0.40 -9.65
N THR A 130 -9.72 0.26 -10.57
CA THR A 130 -8.65 -0.75 -10.42
C THR A 130 -7.80 -0.49 -9.19
N PHE A 131 -7.29 0.74 -9.01
CA PHE A 131 -6.55 1.13 -7.82
C PHE A 131 -7.37 0.88 -6.55
N GLN A 132 -8.61 1.40 -6.51
CA GLN A 132 -9.48 1.27 -5.34
C GLN A 132 -9.70 -0.20 -4.96
N LYS A 133 -9.87 -1.09 -5.93
CA LYS A 133 -10.06 -2.52 -5.66
C LYS A 133 -8.81 -3.15 -5.07
N LEU A 134 -7.62 -2.91 -5.64
CA LEU A 134 -6.35 -3.41 -5.12
C LEU A 134 -6.09 -2.87 -3.70
N TYR A 135 -6.29 -1.58 -3.51
CA TYR A 135 -6.09 -0.92 -2.23
C TYR A 135 -7.08 -1.42 -1.15
N ARG A 136 -8.35 -1.68 -1.52
CA ARG A 136 -9.33 -2.30 -0.62
C ARG A 136 -8.90 -3.70 -0.17
N TYR A 137 -8.35 -4.52 -1.06
CA TYR A 137 -7.84 -5.84 -0.68
C TYR A 137 -6.75 -5.73 0.40
N LEU A 138 -5.83 -4.77 0.25
CA LEU A 138 -4.79 -4.54 1.24
C LEU A 138 -5.34 -3.93 2.53
N ARG A 139 -6.18 -2.90 2.45
CA ARG A 139 -6.70 -2.20 3.61
C ARG A 139 -7.66 -3.07 4.43
N ARG A 140 -8.69 -3.63 3.80
CA ARG A 140 -9.72 -4.42 4.48
C ARG A 140 -9.18 -5.71 5.08
N ASP A 141 -8.35 -6.43 4.32
CA ASP A 141 -8.02 -7.82 4.65
C ASP A 141 -6.64 -7.95 5.34
N MET A 142 -5.87 -6.88 5.43
CA MET A 142 -4.54 -6.92 6.04
C MET A 142 -4.24 -5.69 6.92
N VAL A 143 -4.23 -4.49 6.35
CA VAL A 143 -3.74 -3.29 7.06
C VAL A 143 -4.64 -2.92 8.23
N ASN A 144 -5.94 -2.73 7.98
CA ASN A 144 -6.88 -2.32 9.02
C ASN A 144 -6.97 -3.36 10.15
N PRO A 145 -7.11 -4.68 9.88
CA PRO A 145 -7.08 -5.69 10.94
C PRO A 145 -5.78 -5.70 11.77
N MET A 146 -4.62 -5.48 11.15
CA MET A 146 -3.35 -5.42 11.87
C MET A 146 -3.29 -4.22 12.83
N ILE A 147 -3.76 -3.05 12.40
CA ILE A 147 -3.82 -1.85 13.24
C ILE A 147 -4.82 -2.04 14.39
N GLU A 148 -5.98 -2.62 14.13
CA GLU A 148 -6.99 -2.87 15.17
C GLU A 148 -6.52 -3.92 16.20
N SER A 149 -5.89 -5.02 15.76
CA SER A 149 -5.30 -6.01 16.67
C SER A 149 -4.29 -5.37 17.62
N LYS A 150 -3.40 -4.55 17.08
CA LYS A 150 -2.40 -3.82 17.86
C LYS A 150 -3.02 -2.83 18.87
N LYS A 151 -4.15 -2.20 18.53
CA LYS A 151 -4.89 -1.35 19.48
C LYS A 151 -5.44 -2.16 20.64
N MET A 152 -5.99 -3.33 20.37
CA MET A 152 -6.54 -4.22 21.40
C MET A 152 -5.43 -4.71 22.35
N GLU A 153 -4.27 -5.10 21.79
CA GLU A 153 -3.10 -5.53 22.59
C GLU A 153 -2.57 -4.41 23.51
N ASN A 154 -2.59 -3.16 23.06
CA ASN A 154 -2.13 -2.02 23.86
C ASN A 154 -3.17 -1.54 24.90
N ALA A 155 -4.41 -1.98 24.80
CA ALA A 155 -5.49 -1.63 25.72
C ALA A 155 -5.70 -2.69 26.85
N ALA A 156 -5.06 -3.86 26.72
CA ALA A 156 -5.12 -4.95 27.68
C ALA A 156 -4.01 -4.87 28.72
#